data_f458b6efb74c33be1e592a16f1add9fa
#
_entry.id   f458b6efb74c33be1e592a16f1add9fa
#
_cell.length_a   1.000
_cell.length_b   1.000
_cell.length_c   1.000
_cell.angle_alpha   90.00
_cell.angle_beta   90.00
_cell.angle_gamma   90.00
#
_symmetry.space_group_name_H-M   'P 1'
#
loop_
_entity.id
_entity.type
_entity.pdbx_description
1 polymer ?
#
loop_
_entity_poly.entity_id
_entity_poly.type
_entity_poly.pdbx_seq_one_letter_code
_entity_poly.pdbx_strand_id
1 'polypeptide(L)'
;NYKSAANWWAANSLGTGVECGVKQEIKSTYKSKNARLEEMLSNALGNPNYWTDYPADCISRVKTDLNEFVGGIMEKEGRISILSIYDFLKGEPYGYLPCNMTAFFMGFLLKEYVNDKYSWSDGLSSDNMSLGKMKEMIEEVIKHDNTPNSRYRDKYIVTMTPEEKAFIDGTSMAFEIVKGSCSSVEAARDRIRAKMKQSLYFPIWTVGEILNDVNLKTSESVIRELLVDYQDLANNTTNKSESDIANSIGRKFIKNVNAAEDLHKLLTEANCKKGMLKYLDGYKDGELPKLAESIGDGGQYINSLKKKFDAGEANWVWKKETVNQQIDAVILEYQITAMTGALLGSCKSYMEALKAWNEKINNIKLAYETIKNDVGDLLPLLAVLKELKQQGQLPENKKVEFLELLQNYGESFNKFYTSQFELFCTSCEFYLQNLNDADREKVFGRMQSGCFTNDNASYNKKVEEVVNQYRKELGSIRLKNIWKEKTQTDSPRKWSEVNKMPILAMIPDDELVDCRRIFGILSSPN
;
A
#
# COMPACT_ATOMS: atom_id res chain seq x y z
N ASN A 1 6.95 52.00 36.74
CA ASN A 1 5.96 51.36 35.86
C ASN A 1 6.57 50.93 34.52
N TYR A 2 7.42 51.77 33.93
CA TYR A 2 8.18 51.49 32.72
C TYR A 2 9.08 50.23 32.86
N LYS A 3 9.76 50.09 34.02
CA LYS A 3 10.61 48.92 34.32
C LYS A 3 9.87 47.59 34.32
N SER A 4 8.62 47.56 34.78
CA SER A 4 7.87 46.30 34.87
C SER A 4 7.39 45.83 33.50
N ALA A 5 6.96 46.73 32.64
CA ALA A 5 6.61 46.43 31.25
C ALA A 5 7.85 46.01 30.46
N ALA A 6 8.94 46.78 30.53
CA ALA A 6 10.18 46.46 29.85
C ALA A 6 10.76 45.08 30.26
N ASN A 7 10.69 44.72 31.55
CA ASN A 7 11.14 43.41 32.03
C ASN A 7 10.27 42.27 31.52
N TRP A 8 8.95 42.45 31.39
CA TRP A 8 8.06 41.43 30.81
C TRP A 8 8.40 41.19 29.34
N TRP A 9 8.53 42.25 28.57
CA TRP A 9 8.88 42.17 27.15
C TRP A 9 10.27 41.55 26.92
N ALA A 10 11.23 41.85 27.77
CA ALA A 10 12.57 41.26 27.68
C ALA A 10 12.60 39.76 28.06
N ALA A 11 11.68 39.33 28.92
CA ALA A 11 11.65 37.95 29.42
C ALA A 11 10.93 36.96 28.48
N ASN A 12 10.17 37.46 27.50
CA ASN A 12 9.40 36.61 26.58
C ASN A 12 10.06 36.57 25.19
N SER A 13 9.84 35.46 24.48
CA SER A 13 10.25 35.36 23.09
C SER A 13 9.42 36.28 22.19
N LEU A 14 9.98 36.64 21.03
CA LEU A 14 9.25 37.41 20.01
C LEU A 14 7.96 36.72 19.62
N GLY A 15 8.02 35.40 19.36
CA GLY A 15 6.86 34.59 18.98
C GLY A 15 5.75 34.58 20.05
N THR A 16 6.11 34.63 21.35
CA THR A 16 5.13 34.81 22.45
C THR A 16 4.50 36.20 22.38
N GLY A 17 5.26 37.25 22.07
CA GLY A 17 4.73 38.59 21.85
C GLY A 17 3.67 38.60 20.72
N VAL A 18 4.01 38.07 19.56
CA VAL A 18 3.07 37.98 18.44
C VAL A 18 1.78 37.23 18.81
N GLU A 19 1.92 36.07 19.46
CA GLU A 19 0.75 35.27 19.88
C GLU A 19 -0.15 36.05 20.83
N CYS A 20 0.41 36.70 21.81
CA CYS A 20 -0.34 37.56 22.75
C CYS A 20 -1.04 38.71 22.02
N GLY A 21 -0.39 39.33 21.04
CA GLY A 21 -0.99 40.39 20.24
C GLY A 21 -2.20 39.93 19.42
N VAL A 22 -2.04 38.82 18.67
CA VAL A 22 -3.12 38.24 17.86
C VAL A 22 -4.30 37.79 18.72
N LYS A 23 -4.05 37.14 19.85
CA LYS A 23 -5.07 36.66 20.78
C LYS A 23 -5.65 37.76 21.67
N GLN A 24 -5.10 38.94 21.62
CA GLN A 24 -5.45 40.05 22.52
C GLN A 24 -5.33 39.67 24.01
N GLU A 25 -4.33 38.88 24.34
CA GLU A 25 -4.06 38.39 25.68
C GLU A 25 -2.67 38.82 26.16
N ILE A 26 -2.53 39.03 27.44
CA ILE A 26 -1.22 39.26 28.05
C ILE A 26 -0.89 38.10 28.98
N LYS A 27 0.02 37.24 28.52
CA LYS A 27 0.52 36.11 29.34
C LYS A 27 1.73 36.53 30.14
N SER A 28 1.64 36.49 31.46
CA SER A 28 2.79 36.67 32.36
C SER A 28 2.68 35.72 33.55
N THR A 29 3.81 35.22 34.00
CA THR A 29 3.95 34.49 35.27
C THR A 29 3.73 35.35 36.51
N TYR A 30 3.67 36.66 36.37
CA TYR A 30 3.53 37.61 37.47
C TYR A 30 2.25 38.45 37.33
N LYS A 31 1.21 38.11 38.12
CA LYS A 31 -0.10 38.77 38.12
C LYS A 31 -0.01 40.32 38.24
N SER A 32 0.88 40.84 39.07
CA SER A 32 1.07 42.29 39.27
C SER A 32 1.62 43.02 38.04
N LYS A 33 2.33 42.32 37.15
CA LYS A 33 2.83 42.88 35.89
C LYS A 33 1.80 42.89 34.79
N ASN A 34 0.89 41.88 34.79
CA ASN A 34 -0.22 41.83 33.86
C ASN A 34 -1.21 42.97 34.08
N ALA A 35 -1.62 43.20 35.32
CA ALA A 35 -2.60 44.22 35.62
C ALA A 35 -2.22 45.63 35.08
N ARG A 36 -0.94 45.95 35.06
CA ARG A 36 -0.47 47.25 34.53
C ARG A 36 -0.42 47.31 33.00
N LEU A 37 -0.11 46.18 32.34
CA LEU A 37 -0.16 46.10 30.87
C LEU A 37 -1.60 46.07 30.38
N GLU A 38 -2.47 45.36 31.11
CA GLU A 38 -3.91 45.37 30.86
C GLU A 38 -4.53 46.75 31.06
N GLU A 39 -4.11 47.50 32.09
CA GLU A 39 -4.57 48.87 32.31
C GLU A 39 -4.15 49.82 31.18
N MET A 40 -2.92 49.64 30.66
CA MET A 40 -2.41 50.45 29.55
C MET A 40 -3.09 50.14 28.20
N LEU A 41 -3.52 48.90 28.00
CA LEU A 41 -4.06 48.39 26.76
C LEU A 41 -5.53 47.99 26.87
N SER A 42 -6.17 48.20 28.03
CA SER A 42 -7.51 47.66 28.34
C SER A 42 -8.56 48.03 27.31
N ASN A 43 -8.58 49.25 26.83
CA ASN A 43 -9.55 49.70 25.84
C ASN A 43 -9.30 49.04 24.48
N ALA A 44 -8.03 48.92 24.06
CA ALA A 44 -7.68 48.32 22.77
C ALA A 44 -7.82 46.81 22.78
N LEU A 45 -7.51 46.14 23.90
CA LEU A 45 -7.60 44.66 23.99
C LEU A 45 -9.01 44.14 24.21
N GLY A 46 -9.84 44.92 24.93
CA GLY A 46 -11.21 44.49 25.30
C GLY A 46 -12.29 44.91 24.29
N ASN A 47 -12.01 45.79 23.35
CA ASN A 47 -13.00 46.31 22.40
C ASN A 47 -12.66 45.92 20.96
N PRO A 48 -13.45 45.03 20.32
CA PRO A 48 -13.23 44.62 18.93
C PRO A 48 -13.38 45.78 17.92
N ASN A 49 -14.14 46.83 18.28
CA ASN A 49 -14.39 48.00 17.44
C ASN A 49 -13.52 49.19 17.84
N TYR A 50 -12.45 48.97 18.59
CA TYR A 50 -11.58 50.01 19.14
C TYR A 50 -11.15 51.06 18.09
N TRP A 51 -10.80 50.61 16.90
CA TRP A 51 -10.35 51.49 15.79
C TRP A 51 -11.40 52.51 15.37
N THR A 52 -12.67 52.08 15.41
CA THR A 52 -13.81 52.93 15.04
C THR A 52 -14.24 53.81 16.19
N ASP A 53 -14.25 53.27 17.41
CA ASP A 53 -14.78 53.95 18.59
C ASP A 53 -13.80 55.01 19.12
N TYR A 54 -12.51 54.81 18.88
CA TYR A 54 -11.44 55.70 19.37
C TYR A 54 -10.48 56.17 18.26
N PRO A 55 -10.94 56.81 17.20
CA PRO A 55 -10.12 57.15 16.04
C PRO A 55 -8.99 58.15 16.33
N ALA A 56 -9.09 58.92 17.40
CA ALA A 56 -8.05 59.87 17.80
C ALA A 56 -6.96 59.25 18.68
N ASP A 57 -7.12 58.01 19.13
CA ASP A 57 -6.11 57.30 19.90
C ASP A 57 -4.90 56.94 19.02
N CYS A 58 -3.71 56.99 19.60
CA CYS A 58 -2.46 56.74 18.86
C CYS A 58 -2.42 55.35 18.24
N ILE A 59 -2.99 54.31 18.89
CA ILE A 59 -3.03 52.95 18.36
C ILE A 59 -4.02 52.89 17.17
N SER A 60 -5.18 53.52 17.28
CA SER A 60 -6.15 53.63 16.20
C SER A 60 -5.59 54.35 14.98
N ARG A 61 -4.83 55.40 15.18
CA ARG A 61 -4.15 56.13 14.10
C ARG A 61 -3.14 55.25 13.38
N VAL A 62 -2.26 54.54 14.11
CA VAL A 62 -1.31 53.59 13.51
C VAL A 62 -2.04 52.53 12.71
N LYS A 63 -3.15 52.02 13.24
CA LYS A 63 -3.97 51.00 12.54
C LYS A 63 -4.60 51.54 11.28
N THR A 64 -5.16 52.75 11.31
CA THR A 64 -5.75 53.38 10.12
C THR A 64 -4.71 53.59 9.03
N ASP A 65 -3.56 54.19 9.38
CA ASP A 65 -2.49 54.47 8.44
C ASP A 65 -1.88 53.16 7.89
N LEU A 66 -1.77 52.10 8.73
CA LEU A 66 -1.33 50.78 8.31
C LEU A 66 -2.34 50.13 7.33
N ASN A 67 -3.65 50.25 7.60
CA ASN A 67 -4.67 49.71 6.73
C ASN A 67 -4.68 50.40 5.35
N GLU A 68 -4.50 51.71 5.30
CA GLU A 68 -4.34 52.47 4.06
C GLU A 68 -3.09 52.03 3.30
N PHE A 69 -1.96 51.89 3.98
CA PHE A 69 -0.70 51.42 3.41
C PHE A 69 -0.84 49.98 2.83
N VAL A 70 -1.35 49.06 3.64
CA VAL A 70 -1.54 47.65 3.24
C VAL A 70 -2.56 47.58 2.10
N GLY A 71 -3.73 48.23 2.23
CA GLY A 71 -4.79 48.23 1.25
C GLY A 71 -4.31 48.71 -0.12
N GLY A 72 -3.57 49.85 -0.14
CA GLY A 72 -3.03 50.40 -1.39
C GLY A 72 -2.04 49.50 -2.12
N ILE A 73 -1.27 48.69 -1.38
CA ILE A 73 -0.35 47.72 -2.00
C ILE A 73 -1.11 46.42 -2.41
N MET A 74 -1.99 45.92 -1.56
CA MET A 74 -2.80 44.71 -1.83
C MET A 74 -3.69 44.89 -3.06
N GLU A 75 -4.29 46.06 -3.27
CA GLU A 75 -5.08 46.36 -4.46
C GLU A 75 -4.25 46.33 -5.76
N LYS A 76 -2.98 46.74 -5.70
CA LYS A 76 -2.09 46.81 -6.87
C LYS A 76 -1.39 45.49 -7.16
N GLU A 77 -0.89 44.83 -6.10
CA GLU A 77 0.03 43.70 -6.21
C GLU A 77 -0.57 42.37 -5.76
N GLY A 78 -1.74 42.38 -5.11
CA GLY A 78 -2.39 41.19 -4.53
C GLY A 78 -1.64 40.59 -3.34
N ARG A 79 -0.55 41.23 -2.92
CA ARG A 79 0.32 40.77 -1.82
C ARG A 79 1.04 41.93 -1.15
N ILE A 80 1.39 41.76 0.10
CA ILE A 80 2.24 42.70 0.84
C ILE A 80 3.32 42.00 1.65
N SER A 81 4.54 42.53 1.62
CA SER A 81 5.68 42.04 2.36
C SER A 81 5.55 42.36 3.87
N ILE A 82 5.83 41.37 4.72
CA ILE A 82 5.93 41.58 6.18
C ILE A 82 7.09 42.54 6.51
N LEU A 83 8.17 42.48 5.72
CA LEU A 83 9.29 43.45 5.88
C LEU A 83 8.82 44.86 5.58
N SER A 84 8.06 45.08 4.50
CA SER A 84 7.50 46.39 4.16
C SER A 84 6.57 46.93 5.28
N ILE A 85 5.78 46.07 5.91
CA ILE A 85 4.93 46.43 7.06
C ILE A 85 5.81 46.83 8.26
N TYR A 86 6.85 46.05 8.53
CA TYR A 86 7.78 46.35 9.63
C TYR A 86 8.54 47.66 9.38
N ASP A 87 9.04 47.88 8.17
CA ASP A 87 9.72 49.11 7.76
C ASP A 87 8.81 50.34 7.86
N PHE A 88 7.53 50.21 7.50
CA PHE A 88 6.52 51.23 7.70
C PHE A 88 6.38 51.60 9.20
N LEU A 89 6.29 50.61 10.08
CA LEU A 89 6.19 50.82 11.53
C LEU A 89 7.50 51.33 12.16
N LYS A 90 8.64 50.99 11.61
CA LYS A 90 9.97 51.43 12.03
C LYS A 90 10.26 52.86 11.62
N GLY A 91 9.69 53.28 10.49
CA GLY A 91 9.85 54.61 9.94
C GLY A 91 9.11 55.69 10.75
N GLU A 92 9.35 56.96 10.36
CA GLU A 92 8.59 58.09 10.90
C GLU A 92 7.11 58.01 10.45
N PRO A 93 6.16 58.39 11.31
CA PRO A 93 6.30 58.97 12.65
C PRO A 93 6.34 57.96 13.80
N TYR A 94 6.34 56.62 13.55
CA TYR A 94 6.11 55.59 14.57
C TYR A 94 7.36 55.15 15.31
N GLY A 95 8.46 54.91 14.62
CA GLY A 95 9.78 54.61 15.20
C GLY A 95 9.83 53.32 16.03
N TYR A 96 9.17 52.23 15.60
CA TYR A 96 9.17 50.96 16.31
C TYR A 96 10.56 50.33 16.34
N LEU A 97 10.98 49.87 17.53
CA LEU A 97 12.27 49.23 17.75
C LEU A 97 12.16 47.68 17.67
N PRO A 98 13.27 47.00 17.36
CA PRO A 98 13.28 45.52 17.29
C PRO A 98 13.18 44.88 18.68
N CYS A 99 11.99 44.75 19.22
CA CYS A 99 11.75 44.19 20.55
C CYS A 99 10.41 43.45 20.64
N ASN A 100 10.17 42.74 21.75
CA ASN A 100 8.95 42.01 22.00
C ASN A 100 7.70 42.88 22.01
N MET A 101 7.80 44.14 22.36
CA MET A 101 6.66 45.06 22.27
C MET A 101 6.24 45.30 20.83
N THR A 102 7.18 45.47 19.90
CA THR A 102 6.90 45.59 18.48
C THR A 102 6.28 44.29 17.93
N ALA A 103 6.80 43.13 18.35
CA ALA A 103 6.21 41.83 17.99
C ALA A 103 4.74 41.73 18.45
N PHE A 104 4.46 42.16 19.68
CA PHE A 104 3.07 42.19 20.17
C PHE A 104 2.20 43.14 19.34
N PHE A 105 2.64 44.38 19.11
CA PHE A 105 1.85 45.33 18.33
C PHE A 105 1.66 44.89 16.88
N MET A 106 2.66 44.31 16.23
CA MET A 106 2.50 43.75 14.91
C MET A 106 1.48 42.61 14.92
N GLY A 107 1.55 41.71 15.90
CA GLY A 107 0.53 40.65 16.05
C GLY A 107 -0.86 41.23 16.28
N PHE A 108 -1.01 42.26 17.08
CA PHE A 108 -2.27 42.93 17.35
C PHE A 108 -2.82 43.72 16.14
N LEU A 109 -1.99 44.46 15.44
CA LEU A 109 -2.37 45.22 14.25
C LEU A 109 -2.70 44.33 13.05
N LEU A 110 -2.08 43.15 12.95
CA LEU A 110 -2.23 42.22 11.84
C LEU A 110 -3.15 41.04 12.16
N LYS A 111 -3.81 41.01 13.33
CA LYS A 111 -4.67 39.90 13.76
C LYS A 111 -5.77 39.52 12.76
N GLU A 112 -6.32 40.47 12.03
CA GLU A 112 -7.36 40.28 11.04
C GLU A 112 -6.88 39.58 9.76
N TYR A 113 -5.58 39.48 9.53
CA TYR A 113 -5.00 38.73 8.44
C TYR A 113 -4.78 37.24 8.81
N VAL A 114 -4.96 36.86 10.08
CA VAL A 114 -4.83 35.48 10.56
C VAL A 114 -6.18 34.77 10.43
N ASN A 115 -6.57 34.47 9.22
CA ASN A 115 -7.80 33.75 8.89
C ASN A 115 -7.75 33.15 7.47
N ASP A 116 -8.77 32.39 7.10
CA ASP A 116 -8.88 31.64 5.84
C ASP A 116 -9.04 32.50 4.57
N LYS A 117 -9.07 33.83 4.69
CA LYS A 117 -9.12 34.74 3.53
C LYS A 117 -7.73 35.12 3.02
N TYR A 118 -6.70 34.84 3.81
CA TYR A 118 -5.33 35.20 3.52
C TYR A 118 -4.42 33.99 3.56
N SER A 119 -3.41 34.03 2.70
CA SER A 119 -2.31 33.07 2.68
C SER A 119 -1.00 33.78 2.96
N TRP A 120 -0.01 33.06 3.44
CA TRP A 120 1.37 33.52 3.42
C TRP A 120 2.07 32.97 2.17
N SER A 121 3.08 33.66 1.70
CA SER A 121 3.94 33.18 0.61
C SER A 121 5.37 33.68 0.80
N ASP A 122 6.35 32.87 0.43
CA ASP A 122 7.76 33.26 0.32
C ASP A 122 8.19 33.42 -1.15
N GLY A 123 7.23 33.47 -2.05
CA GLY A 123 7.44 33.58 -3.50
C GLY A 123 7.67 32.24 -4.20
N LEU A 124 7.87 31.12 -3.46
CA LEU A 124 7.98 29.76 -3.99
C LEU A 124 6.89 28.84 -3.47
N SER A 125 6.55 28.97 -2.21
CA SER A 125 5.49 28.21 -1.53
C SER A 125 4.48 29.16 -0.92
N SER A 126 3.23 28.72 -0.84
CA SER A 126 2.16 29.42 -0.12
C SER A 126 1.38 28.44 0.72
N ASP A 127 0.87 28.91 1.85
CA ASP A 127 0.00 28.15 2.75
C ASP A 127 -0.92 29.14 3.47
N ASN A 128 -1.91 28.65 4.20
CA ASN A 128 -2.81 29.47 4.98
C ASN A 128 -2.07 30.35 5.98
N MET A 129 -2.60 31.55 6.17
CA MET A 129 -2.15 32.46 7.21
C MET A 129 -2.61 31.97 8.58
N SER A 130 -1.88 31.01 9.14
CA SER A 130 -2.08 30.54 10.51
C SER A 130 -1.38 31.47 11.52
N LEU A 131 -1.82 31.37 12.78
CA LEU A 131 -1.10 32.04 13.89
C LEU A 131 0.39 31.63 13.95
N GLY A 132 0.69 30.35 13.67
CA GLY A 132 2.07 29.84 13.63
C GLY A 132 2.91 30.53 12.56
N LYS A 133 2.36 30.71 11.37
CA LYS A 133 3.03 31.40 10.26
C LYS A 133 3.20 32.88 10.53
N MET A 134 2.18 33.56 11.06
CA MET A 134 2.29 34.96 11.43
C MET A 134 3.40 35.19 12.49
N LYS A 135 3.48 34.29 13.47
CA LYS A 135 4.58 34.31 14.46
C LYS A 135 5.94 34.19 13.79
N GLU A 136 6.13 33.21 12.94
CA GLU A 136 7.37 32.94 12.21
C GLU A 136 7.79 34.16 11.38
N MET A 137 6.88 34.72 10.59
CA MET A 137 7.14 35.85 9.70
C MET A 137 7.55 37.11 10.46
N ILE A 138 6.83 37.49 11.52
CA ILE A 138 7.13 38.67 12.32
C ILE A 138 8.42 38.46 13.11
N GLU A 139 8.60 37.28 13.69
CA GLU A 139 9.82 36.97 14.47
C GLU A 139 11.08 37.05 13.62
N GLU A 140 11.05 36.50 12.39
CA GLU A 140 12.19 36.58 11.47
C GLU A 140 12.54 38.01 11.09
N VAL A 141 11.54 38.82 10.71
CA VAL A 141 11.76 40.23 10.34
C VAL A 141 12.40 41.00 11.45
N ILE A 142 11.90 40.87 12.70
CA ILE A 142 12.46 41.59 13.86
C ILE A 142 13.87 41.08 14.21
N LYS A 143 14.14 39.78 14.12
CA LYS A 143 15.47 39.21 14.37
C LYS A 143 16.52 39.70 13.37
N HIS A 144 16.10 39.93 12.13
CA HIS A 144 17.01 40.33 11.06
C HIS A 144 17.13 41.85 10.86
N ASP A 145 16.50 42.65 11.71
CA ASP A 145 16.48 44.11 11.59
C ASP A 145 17.87 44.76 11.38
N ASN A 146 18.90 44.28 12.08
CA ASN A 146 20.26 44.82 12.02
C ASN A 146 21.28 43.89 11.36
N THR A 147 20.83 42.81 10.74
CA THR A 147 21.72 41.82 10.13
C THR A 147 21.42 41.73 8.63
N PRO A 148 22.25 42.35 7.75
CA PRO A 148 22.11 42.14 6.33
C PRO A 148 22.29 40.65 6.03
N ASN A 149 21.20 39.93 5.87
CA ASN A 149 21.24 38.51 5.66
C ASN A 149 20.92 38.22 4.19
N SER A 150 21.95 37.87 3.42
CA SER A 150 21.79 37.41 2.03
C SER A 150 20.92 36.16 1.87
N ARG A 151 20.59 35.49 2.99
CA ARG A 151 19.72 34.29 3.01
C ARG A 151 18.31 34.62 3.52
N TYR A 152 18.04 35.83 3.98
CA TYR A 152 16.70 36.23 4.39
C TYR A 152 15.79 36.26 3.17
N ARG A 153 14.72 35.52 3.24
CA ARG A 153 13.69 35.50 2.22
C ARG A 153 12.47 36.21 2.74
N ASP A 154 12.10 37.27 2.06
CA ASP A 154 10.91 38.02 2.43
C ASP A 154 9.64 37.17 2.31
N LYS A 155 8.72 37.38 3.23
CA LYS A 155 7.44 36.67 3.29
C LYS A 155 6.29 37.65 3.13
N TYR A 156 5.27 37.21 2.44
CA TYR A 156 4.15 38.04 2.01
C TYR A 156 2.85 37.56 2.62
N ILE A 157 1.95 38.49 2.94
CA ILE A 157 0.53 38.24 3.10
C ILE A 157 -0.10 38.33 1.71
N VAL A 158 -0.87 37.34 1.31
CA VAL A 158 -1.50 37.22 -0.02
C VAL A 158 -3.01 37.02 0.15
N THR A 159 -3.82 37.69 -0.68
CA THR A 159 -5.26 37.45 -0.74
C THR A 159 -5.54 36.22 -1.61
N MET A 160 -6.45 35.33 -1.17
CA MET A 160 -6.91 34.22 -2.01
C MET A 160 -7.65 34.78 -3.24
N THR A 161 -7.35 34.21 -4.41
CA THR A 161 -8.10 34.50 -5.61
C THR A 161 -9.52 33.91 -5.56
N PRO A 162 -10.50 34.45 -6.32
CA PRO A 162 -11.83 33.85 -6.41
C PRO A 162 -11.80 32.38 -6.83
N GLU A 163 -10.85 32.02 -7.71
CA GLU A 163 -10.64 30.66 -8.18
C GLU A 163 -10.12 29.73 -7.07
N GLU A 164 -9.13 30.16 -6.30
CA GLU A 164 -8.62 29.38 -5.16
C GLU A 164 -9.71 29.17 -4.12
N LYS A 165 -10.50 30.20 -3.83
CA LYS A 165 -11.63 30.09 -2.90
C LYS A 165 -12.67 29.11 -3.42
N ALA A 166 -13.06 29.21 -4.70
CA ALA A 166 -14.02 28.30 -5.30
C ALA A 166 -13.50 26.85 -5.34
N PHE A 167 -12.18 26.66 -5.56
CA PHE A 167 -11.55 25.36 -5.46
C PHE A 167 -11.68 24.75 -4.05
N ILE A 168 -11.33 25.51 -3.01
CA ILE A 168 -11.41 25.04 -1.62
C ILE A 168 -12.85 24.73 -1.22
N ASP A 169 -13.78 25.64 -1.50
CA ASP A 169 -15.18 25.48 -1.16
C ASP A 169 -15.81 24.30 -1.90
N GLY A 170 -15.59 24.21 -3.22
CA GLY A 170 -16.10 23.14 -4.05
C GLY A 170 -15.50 21.79 -3.73
N THR A 171 -14.18 21.73 -3.45
CA THR A 171 -13.49 20.50 -3.05
C THR A 171 -13.99 20.00 -1.70
N SER A 172 -14.13 20.90 -0.72
CA SER A 172 -14.68 20.55 0.61
C SER A 172 -16.05 19.90 0.49
N MET A 173 -16.90 20.44 -0.38
CA MET A 173 -18.24 19.88 -0.65
C MET A 173 -18.18 18.56 -1.40
N ALA A 174 -17.43 18.50 -2.51
CA ALA A 174 -17.36 17.32 -3.38
C ALA A 174 -16.82 16.07 -2.67
N PHE A 175 -15.80 16.24 -1.81
CA PHE A 175 -15.16 15.14 -1.09
C PHE A 175 -15.58 15.00 0.37
N GLU A 176 -16.57 15.77 0.85
CA GLU A 176 -16.96 15.81 2.29
C GLU A 176 -15.78 16.07 3.23
N ILE A 177 -14.94 17.02 2.88
CA ILE A 177 -13.78 17.38 3.70
C ILE A 177 -14.13 18.61 4.53
N VAL A 178 -13.76 18.61 5.81
CA VAL A 178 -13.97 19.77 6.68
C VAL A 178 -13.25 20.98 6.09
N LYS A 179 -13.99 22.08 5.85
CA LYS A 179 -13.49 23.27 5.16
C LYS A 179 -12.18 23.84 5.76
N GLY A 180 -12.06 23.87 7.07
CA GLY A 180 -10.84 24.35 7.75
C GLY A 180 -9.62 23.46 7.58
N SER A 181 -9.77 22.23 7.04
CA SER A 181 -8.67 21.33 6.73
C SER A 181 -8.21 21.38 5.26
N CYS A 182 -8.91 22.11 4.42
CA CYS A 182 -8.57 22.39 3.00
C CYS A 182 -8.02 23.82 2.84
N SER A 183 -7.18 24.24 3.72
CA SER A 183 -6.76 25.61 3.88
C SER A 183 -5.76 26.11 2.81
N SER A 184 -5.14 25.20 2.09
CA SER A 184 -4.27 25.48 0.94
C SER A 184 -4.46 24.42 -0.14
N VAL A 185 -3.94 24.65 -1.35
CA VAL A 185 -3.96 23.67 -2.44
C VAL A 185 -3.29 22.36 -2.02
N GLU A 186 -2.14 22.44 -1.35
CA GLU A 186 -1.40 21.28 -0.85
C GLU A 186 -2.19 20.51 0.22
N ALA A 187 -2.75 21.20 1.19
CA ALA A 187 -3.58 20.59 2.23
C ALA A 187 -4.83 19.92 1.62
N ALA A 188 -5.49 20.57 0.66
CA ALA A 188 -6.61 20.01 -0.08
C ALA A 188 -6.21 18.74 -0.83
N ARG A 189 -5.08 18.76 -1.57
CA ARG A 189 -4.54 17.59 -2.28
C ARG A 189 -4.33 16.40 -1.34
N ASP A 190 -3.71 16.62 -0.20
CA ASP A 190 -3.43 15.53 0.76
C ASP A 190 -4.71 14.96 1.36
N ARG A 191 -5.72 15.79 1.61
CA ARG A 191 -7.04 15.35 2.06
C ARG A 191 -7.81 14.59 0.97
N ILE A 192 -7.74 15.05 -0.28
CA ILE A 192 -8.30 14.35 -1.44
C ILE A 192 -7.67 12.95 -1.56
N ARG A 193 -6.34 12.85 -1.49
CA ARG A 193 -5.61 11.57 -1.52
C ARG A 193 -6.06 10.64 -0.39
N ALA A 194 -6.17 11.16 0.82
CA ALA A 194 -6.65 10.38 1.96
C ALA A 194 -8.08 9.87 1.73
N LYS A 195 -8.99 10.74 1.26
CA LYS A 195 -10.39 10.36 0.96
C LYS A 195 -10.47 9.31 -0.14
N MET A 196 -9.70 9.46 -1.22
CA MET A 196 -9.63 8.49 -2.30
C MET A 196 -9.19 7.10 -1.80
N LYS A 197 -8.12 7.03 -1.01
CA LYS A 197 -7.59 5.78 -0.48
C LYS A 197 -8.48 5.13 0.58
N GLN A 198 -9.01 5.92 1.51
CA GLN A 198 -9.67 5.41 2.72
C GLN A 198 -11.18 5.24 2.57
N SER A 199 -11.79 5.85 1.55
CA SER A 199 -13.24 5.86 1.37
C SER A 199 -13.72 5.47 -0.02
N LEU A 200 -13.00 5.85 -1.08
CA LEU A 200 -13.43 5.57 -2.46
C LEU A 200 -12.83 4.29 -3.03
N TYR A 201 -11.58 3.99 -2.68
CA TYR A 201 -10.83 2.75 -3.00
C TYR A 201 -10.59 2.46 -4.49
N PHE A 202 -11.27 3.13 -5.40
CA PHE A 202 -11.16 2.93 -6.84
C PHE A 202 -10.85 4.24 -7.55
N PRO A 203 -10.22 4.21 -8.73
CA PRO A 203 -9.90 5.40 -9.51
C PRO A 203 -11.15 6.22 -9.82
N ILE A 204 -11.17 7.49 -9.39
CA ILE A 204 -12.36 8.36 -9.54
C ILE A 204 -12.75 8.62 -10.99
N TRP A 205 -11.81 8.58 -11.93
CA TRP A 205 -12.11 8.75 -13.36
C TRP A 205 -13.02 7.64 -13.91
N THR A 206 -13.04 6.45 -13.29
CA THR A 206 -13.95 5.36 -13.69
C THR A 206 -15.43 5.71 -13.46
N VAL A 207 -15.73 6.64 -12.54
CA VAL A 207 -17.08 7.16 -12.34
C VAL A 207 -17.64 7.81 -13.62
N GLY A 208 -16.75 8.26 -14.50
CA GLY A 208 -17.11 8.72 -15.84
C GLY A 208 -17.94 7.71 -16.65
N GLU A 209 -17.80 6.41 -16.40
CA GLU A 209 -18.53 5.36 -17.12
C GLU A 209 -20.01 5.26 -16.72
N ILE A 210 -20.40 5.84 -15.58
CA ILE A 210 -21.76 5.76 -15.02
C ILE A 210 -22.50 7.11 -14.99
N LEU A 211 -21.98 8.16 -15.64
CA LEU A 211 -22.60 9.49 -15.60
C LEU A 211 -24.07 9.48 -16.08
N ASN A 212 -24.37 8.65 -17.09
CA ASN A 212 -25.73 8.50 -17.62
C ASN A 212 -26.70 7.82 -16.63
N ASP A 213 -26.17 7.16 -15.60
CA ASP A 213 -26.98 6.44 -14.61
C ASP A 213 -27.37 7.35 -13.43
N VAL A 214 -26.82 8.58 -13.36
CA VAL A 214 -27.01 9.52 -12.26
C VAL A 214 -27.63 10.81 -12.80
N ASN A 215 -28.66 11.32 -12.13
CA ASN A 215 -29.29 12.57 -12.52
C ASN A 215 -28.40 13.76 -12.09
N LEU A 216 -27.66 14.31 -13.04
CA LEU A 216 -26.74 15.44 -12.86
C LEU A 216 -27.37 16.72 -13.39
N LYS A 217 -27.08 17.84 -12.73
CA LYS A 217 -27.46 19.19 -13.18
C LYS A 217 -26.37 19.82 -14.05
N THR A 218 -25.13 19.36 -13.90
CA THR A 218 -23.96 19.81 -14.65
C THR A 218 -23.74 18.93 -15.88
N SER A 219 -23.23 19.49 -16.96
CA SER A 219 -22.94 18.72 -18.17
C SER A 219 -21.89 17.64 -17.92
N GLU A 220 -22.06 16.48 -18.56
CA GLU A 220 -21.13 15.35 -18.41
C GLU A 220 -19.68 15.70 -18.78
N SER A 221 -19.48 16.56 -19.79
CA SER A 221 -18.13 17.00 -20.20
C SER A 221 -17.40 17.71 -19.08
N VAL A 222 -18.07 18.61 -18.36
CA VAL A 222 -17.48 19.34 -17.22
C VAL A 222 -17.16 18.39 -16.08
N ILE A 223 -18.05 17.43 -15.77
CA ILE A 223 -17.79 16.44 -14.72
C ILE A 223 -16.58 15.56 -15.10
N ARG A 224 -16.49 15.08 -16.34
CA ARG A 224 -15.32 14.30 -16.82
C ARG A 224 -14.02 15.08 -16.68
N GLU A 225 -14.02 16.34 -17.08
CA GLU A 225 -12.84 17.20 -16.91
C GLU A 225 -12.45 17.42 -15.45
N LEU A 226 -13.44 17.63 -14.56
CA LEU A 226 -13.17 17.76 -13.13
C LEU A 226 -12.59 16.48 -12.52
N LEU A 227 -13.10 15.30 -12.89
CA LEU A 227 -12.55 14.01 -12.45
C LEU A 227 -11.10 13.83 -12.89
N VAL A 228 -10.75 14.26 -14.11
CA VAL A 228 -9.37 14.23 -14.61
C VAL A 228 -8.48 15.23 -13.86
N ASP A 229 -8.93 16.47 -13.70
CA ASP A 229 -8.16 17.50 -12.97
C ASP A 229 -7.90 17.07 -11.52
N TYR A 230 -8.87 16.48 -10.82
CA TYR A 230 -8.66 15.95 -9.47
C TYR A 230 -7.72 14.74 -9.44
N GLN A 231 -7.77 13.90 -10.45
CA GLN A 231 -6.83 12.79 -10.60
C GLN A 231 -5.40 13.31 -10.81
N ASP A 232 -5.23 14.32 -11.67
CA ASP A 232 -3.94 14.96 -11.94
C ASP A 232 -3.40 15.66 -10.70
N LEU A 233 -4.24 16.40 -9.98
CA LEU A 233 -3.87 17.05 -8.71
C LEU A 233 -3.41 16.01 -7.67
N ALA A 234 -4.15 14.92 -7.53
CA ALA A 234 -3.82 13.87 -6.57
C ALA A 234 -2.51 13.14 -6.90
N ASN A 235 -2.20 12.92 -8.18
CA ASN A 235 -1.04 12.16 -8.62
C ASN A 235 0.21 13.00 -8.88
N ASN A 236 0.07 14.33 -8.97
CA ASN A 236 1.14 15.23 -9.40
C ASN A 236 1.77 14.80 -10.75
N THR A 237 0.92 14.51 -11.74
CA THR A 237 1.31 13.77 -12.95
C THR A 237 1.46 14.62 -14.19
N THR A 238 1.12 15.90 -14.12
CA THR A 238 1.18 16.83 -15.23
C THR A 238 2.34 17.80 -15.07
N ASN A 239 2.77 18.40 -16.20
CA ASN A 239 3.74 19.51 -16.18
C ASN A 239 3.12 20.83 -15.66
N LYS A 240 1.84 20.82 -15.26
CA LYS A 240 1.15 21.96 -14.66
C LYS A 240 1.47 22.01 -13.18
N SER A 241 1.61 23.21 -12.64
CA SER A 241 1.72 23.38 -11.19
C SER A 241 0.39 22.98 -10.50
N GLU A 242 0.48 22.56 -9.26
CA GLU A 242 -0.73 22.24 -8.45
C GLU A 242 -1.67 23.43 -8.36
N SER A 243 -1.12 24.64 -8.27
CA SER A 243 -1.88 25.89 -8.27
C SER A 243 -2.65 26.11 -9.59
N ASP A 244 -2.03 25.79 -10.74
CA ASP A 244 -2.72 25.93 -12.04
C ASP A 244 -3.89 24.95 -12.17
N ILE A 245 -3.73 23.72 -11.67
CA ILE A 245 -4.79 22.70 -11.66
C ILE A 245 -5.92 23.15 -10.71
N ALA A 246 -5.58 23.59 -9.50
CA ALA A 246 -6.56 24.10 -8.54
C ALA A 246 -7.34 25.29 -9.08
N ASN A 247 -6.66 26.24 -9.74
CA ASN A 247 -7.30 27.37 -10.39
C ASN A 247 -8.20 26.92 -11.57
N SER A 248 -7.81 25.88 -12.32
CA SER A 248 -8.65 25.29 -13.37
C SER A 248 -9.95 24.72 -12.79
N ILE A 249 -9.84 23.93 -11.71
CA ILE A 249 -10.99 23.38 -10.98
C ILE A 249 -11.86 24.51 -10.44
N GLY A 250 -11.28 25.52 -9.79
CA GLY A 250 -12.00 26.67 -9.25
C GLY A 250 -12.80 27.43 -10.31
N ARG A 251 -12.21 27.70 -11.48
CA ARG A 251 -12.91 28.32 -12.61
C ARG A 251 -14.11 27.50 -13.07
N LYS A 252 -13.98 26.16 -13.09
CA LYS A 252 -15.11 25.27 -13.45
C LYS A 252 -16.23 25.35 -12.42
N PHE A 253 -15.92 25.40 -11.12
CA PHE A 253 -16.93 25.61 -10.08
C PHE A 253 -17.61 26.98 -10.15
N ILE A 254 -16.87 28.05 -10.43
CA ILE A 254 -17.45 29.37 -10.62
C ILE A 254 -18.47 29.38 -11.79
N LYS A 255 -18.12 28.71 -12.90
CA LYS A 255 -18.96 28.63 -14.08
C LYS A 255 -20.14 27.67 -13.92
N ASN A 256 -20.02 26.65 -13.08
CA ASN A 256 -20.99 25.57 -12.91
C ASN A 256 -21.33 25.38 -11.41
N VAL A 257 -22.24 26.16 -10.91
CA VAL A 257 -22.59 26.25 -9.48
C VAL A 257 -22.99 24.88 -8.87
N ASN A 258 -23.59 23.99 -9.66
CA ASN A 258 -24.03 22.67 -9.19
C ASN A 258 -22.92 21.60 -9.26
N ALA A 259 -21.78 21.88 -9.85
CA ALA A 259 -20.75 20.87 -10.12
C ALA A 259 -20.20 20.21 -8.84
N ALA A 260 -20.04 20.96 -7.76
CA ALA A 260 -19.58 20.42 -6.48
C ALA A 260 -20.61 19.47 -5.84
N GLU A 261 -21.91 19.81 -5.91
CA GLU A 261 -23.01 18.96 -5.44
C GLU A 261 -23.13 17.68 -6.26
N ASP A 262 -23.00 17.80 -7.59
CA ASP A 262 -23.06 16.65 -8.49
C ASP A 262 -21.84 15.71 -8.28
N LEU A 263 -20.63 16.24 -8.09
CA LEU A 263 -19.46 15.45 -7.71
C LEU A 263 -19.64 14.77 -6.36
N HIS A 264 -20.21 15.45 -5.37
CA HIS A 264 -20.51 14.86 -4.07
C HIS A 264 -21.42 13.62 -4.19
N LYS A 265 -22.46 13.69 -5.03
CA LYS A 265 -23.35 12.55 -5.30
C LYS A 265 -22.62 11.40 -6.01
N LEU A 266 -21.66 11.72 -6.87
CA LEU A 266 -20.91 10.76 -7.67
C LEU A 266 -19.78 10.09 -6.87
N LEU A 267 -19.04 10.84 -6.05
CA LEU A 267 -17.83 10.37 -5.36
C LEU A 267 -18.16 9.58 -4.09
N THR A 268 -18.86 8.46 -4.26
CA THR A 268 -19.17 7.48 -3.23
C THR A 268 -18.45 6.16 -3.52
N GLU A 269 -18.16 5.35 -2.49
CA GLU A 269 -17.57 4.01 -2.67
C GLU A 269 -18.40 3.15 -3.64
N ALA A 270 -19.72 3.18 -3.50
CA ALA A 270 -20.64 2.41 -4.35
C ALA A 270 -20.55 2.81 -5.82
N ASN A 271 -20.51 4.11 -6.12
CA ASN A 271 -20.42 4.62 -7.48
C ASN A 271 -19.02 4.39 -8.07
N CYS A 272 -17.94 4.57 -7.29
CA CYS A 272 -16.59 4.27 -7.74
C CYS A 272 -16.43 2.77 -8.06
N LYS A 273 -16.98 1.89 -7.23
CA LYS A 273 -17.05 0.44 -7.50
C LYS A 273 -17.86 0.13 -8.76
N LYS A 274 -19.05 0.73 -8.91
CA LYS A 274 -19.92 0.55 -10.09
C LYS A 274 -19.24 1.03 -11.37
N GLY A 275 -18.59 2.21 -11.32
CA GLY A 275 -17.81 2.74 -12.43
C GLY A 275 -16.66 1.81 -12.82
N MET A 276 -15.93 1.28 -11.83
CA MET A 276 -14.86 0.33 -12.07
C MET A 276 -15.36 -0.96 -12.73
N LEU A 277 -16.47 -1.52 -12.24
CA LEU A 277 -17.08 -2.71 -12.85
C LEU A 277 -17.45 -2.46 -14.31
N LYS A 278 -18.11 -1.33 -14.60
CA LYS A 278 -18.50 -0.97 -15.98
C LYS A 278 -17.29 -0.73 -16.87
N TYR A 279 -16.21 -0.17 -16.34
CA TYR A 279 -14.95 -0.06 -17.06
C TYR A 279 -14.36 -1.43 -17.40
N LEU A 280 -14.37 -2.38 -16.46
CA LEU A 280 -13.86 -3.74 -16.66
C LEU A 280 -14.68 -4.54 -17.69
N ASP A 281 -15.99 -4.31 -17.77
CA ASP A 281 -16.85 -4.94 -18.79
C ASP A 281 -16.44 -4.53 -20.22
N GLY A 282 -15.92 -3.32 -20.40
CA GLY A 282 -15.39 -2.82 -21.68
C GLY A 282 -13.90 -3.08 -21.89
N TYR A 283 -13.13 -3.32 -20.84
CA TYR A 283 -11.69 -3.50 -20.94
C TYR A 283 -11.32 -4.89 -21.45
N LYS A 284 -10.61 -4.97 -22.58
CA LYS A 284 -10.27 -6.24 -23.26
C LYS A 284 -11.48 -7.15 -23.42
N ASP A 285 -12.59 -6.58 -23.89
CA ASP A 285 -13.85 -7.31 -24.09
C ASP A 285 -14.40 -8.02 -22.83
N GLY A 286 -14.15 -7.48 -21.67
CA GLY A 286 -14.57 -8.04 -20.38
C GLY A 286 -13.84 -9.32 -20.00
N GLU A 287 -12.58 -9.45 -20.35
CA GLU A 287 -11.78 -10.65 -20.10
C GLU A 287 -11.74 -11.02 -18.60
N LEU A 288 -11.48 -10.04 -17.71
CA LEU A 288 -11.39 -10.33 -16.27
C LEU A 288 -12.72 -10.83 -15.67
N PRO A 289 -13.88 -10.18 -15.89
CA PRO A 289 -15.17 -10.70 -15.45
C PRO A 289 -15.47 -12.11 -15.99
N LYS A 290 -15.18 -12.38 -17.27
CA LYS A 290 -15.40 -13.71 -17.89
C LYS A 290 -14.54 -14.79 -17.26
N LEU A 291 -13.24 -14.51 -17.03
CA LEU A 291 -12.34 -15.43 -16.34
C LEU A 291 -12.81 -15.68 -14.90
N ALA A 292 -13.20 -14.65 -14.18
CA ALA A 292 -13.71 -14.75 -12.81
C ALA A 292 -14.98 -15.62 -12.75
N GLU A 293 -15.91 -15.48 -13.70
CA GLU A 293 -17.09 -16.32 -13.82
C GLU A 293 -16.70 -17.77 -14.09
N SER A 294 -15.77 -18.02 -15.01
CA SER A 294 -15.34 -19.36 -15.41
C SER A 294 -14.75 -20.18 -14.26
N ILE A 295 -14.06 -19.54 -13.32
CA ILE A 295 -13.49 -20.20 -12.14
C ILE A 295 -14.43 -20.21 -10.92
N GLY A 296 -15.60 -19.58 -11.03
CA GLY A 296 -16.56 -19.47 -9.93
C GLY A 296 -16.08 -18.59 -8.78
N ASP A 297 -15.39 -17.49 -9.11
CA ASP A 297 -14.80 -16.53 -8.14
C ASP A 297 -15.84 -15.81 -7.28
N GLY A 298 -17.11 -15.75 -7.71
CA GLY A 298 -18.17 -15.06 -6.98
C GLY A 298 -17.98 -13.56 -6.87
N GLY A 299 -17.24 -12.94 -7.80
CA GLY A 299 -16.99 -11.50 -7.84
C GLY A 299 -15.86 -11.02 -6.92
N GLN A 300 -15.01 -11.91 -6.44
CA GLN A 300 -13.87 -11.53 -5.58
C GLN A 300 -12.75 -10.81 -6.34
N TYR A 301 -12.72 -10.88 -7.68
CA TYR A 301 -11.73 -10.17 -8.50
C TYR A 301 -11.70 -8.66 -8.23
N ILE A 302 -12.84 -8.06 -7.88
CA ILE A 302 -12.91 -6.64 -7.53
C ILE A 302 -12.13 -6.35 -6.23
N ASN A 303 -12.13 -7.28 -5.27
CA ASN A 303 -11.35 -7.17 -4.04
C ASN A 303 -9.84 -7.37 -4.32
N SER A 304 -9.49 -8.20 -5.29
CA SER A 304 -8.11 -8.38 -5.75
C SER A 304 -7.57 -7.10 -6.38
N LEU A 305 -8.36 -6.43 -7.21
CA LEU A 305 -8.04 -5.11 -7.75
C LEU A 305 -7.93 -4.04 -6.66
N LYS A 306 -8.87 -4.00 -5.70
CA LYS A 306 -8.81 -3.08 -4.56
C LYS A 306 -7.49 -3.21 -3.81
N LYS A 307 -7.01 -4.43 -3.56
CA LYS A 307 -5.71 -4.69 -2.93
C LYS A 307 -4.52 -4.21 -3.78
N LYS A 308 -4.59 -4.38 -5.10
CA LYS A 308 -3.54 -3.89 -6.01
C LYS A 308 -3.50 -2.36 -6.06
N PHE A 309 -4.65 -1.68 -5.98
CA PHE A 309 -4.76 -0.23 -5.94
C PHE A 309 -4.35 0.37 -4.59
N ASP A 310 -4.43 -0.40 -3.51
CA ASP A 310 -4.00 -0.03 -2.15
C ASP A 310 -2.49 -0.21 -1.97
N ALA A 311 -1.71 0.15 -2.98
CA ALA A 311 -0.27 0.25 -2.85
C ALA A 311 0.09 1.43 -1.93
N GLY A 312 1.14 1.29 -1.11
CA GLY A 312 1.60 2.33 -0.19
C GLY A 312 1.80 3.70 -0.85
N GLU A 313 1.94 4.77 -0.07
CA GLU A 313 1.98 6.15 -0.58
C GLU A 313 2.99 6.40 -1.70
N ALA A 314 4.17 5.80 -1.60
CA ALA A 314 5.23 5.93 -2.60
C ALA A 314 4.84 5.38 -4.00
N ASN A 315 3.95 4.41 -4.05
CA ASN A 315 3.54 3.71 -5.27
C ASN A 315 2.09 3.99 -5.66
N TRP A 316 1.41 4.88 -4.92
CA TRP A 316 0.01 5.18 -5.21
C TRP A 316 -0.12 6.05 -6.45
N VAL A 317 -0.65 5.48 -7.50
CA VAL A 317 -0.90 6.16 -8.77
C VAL A 317 -2.17 5.61 -9.40
N TRP A 318 -3.18 6.47 -9.61
CA TRP A 318 -4.42 6.11 -10.29
C TRP A 318 -4.45 6.60 -11.75
N LYS A 319 -3.29 6.74 -12.39
CA LYS A 319 -3.21 6.99 -13.83
C LYS A 319 -3.81 5.81 -14.60
N LYS A 320 -4.49 6.11 -15.69
CA LYS A 320 -5.17 5.09 -16.50
C LYS A 320 -4.22 3.97 -16.94
N GLU A 321 -3.02 4.33 -17.38
CA GLU A 321 -1.99 3.39 -17.84
C GLU A 321 -1.54 2.46 -16.72
N THR A 322 -1.28 3.01 -15.54
CA THR A 322 -0.85 2.22 -14.37
C THR A 322 -1.98 1.33 -13.86
N VAL A 323 -3.21 1.84 -13.84
CA VAL A 323 -4.40 1.06 -13.48
C VAL A 323 -4.59 -0.11 -14.45
N ASN A 324 -4.43 0.12 -15.76
CA ASN A 324 -4.52 -0.94 -16.76
C ASN A 324 -3.43 -1.99 -16.58
N GLN A 325 -2.19 -1.61 -16.27
CA GLN A 325 -1.12 -2.56 -15.95
C GLN A 325 -1.46 -3.41 -14.71
N GLN A 326 -2.09 -2.81 -13.70
CA GLN A 326 -2.54 -3.54 -12.51
C GLN A 326 -3.71 -4.49 -12.83
N ILE A 327 -4.63 -4.08 -13.70
CA ILE A 327 -5.70 -4.94 -14.20
C ILE A 327 -5.11 -6.12 -14.97
N ASP A 328 -4.15 -5.87 -15.87
CA ASP A 328 -3.48 -6.90 -16.66
C ASP A 328 -2.73 -7.90 -15.77
N ALA A 329 -2.10 -7.43 -14.71
CA ALA A 329 -1.48 -8.32 -13.72
C ALA A 329 -2.51 -9.23 -13.02
N VAL A 330 -3.71 -8.71 -12.72
CA VAL A 330 -4.80 -9.53 -12.16
C VAL A 330 -5.35 -10.50 -13.22
N ILE A 331 -5.55 -10.06 -14.47
CA ILE A 331 -5.96 -10.95 -15.57
C ILE A 331 -5.01 -12.14 -15.68
N LEU A 332 -3.71 -11.89 -15.67
CA LEU A 332 -2.69 -12.93 -15.74
C LEU A 332 -2.81 -13.95 -14.58
N GLU A 333 -3.03 -13.46 -13.35
CA GLU A 333 -3.27 -14.33 -12.19
C GLU A 333 -4.52 -15.21 -12.37
N TYR A 334 -5.59 -14.64 -12.95
CA TYR A 334 -6.82 -15.38 -13.25
C TYR A 334 -6.66 -16.37 -14.42
N GLN A 335 -5.89 -16.03 -15.44
CA GLN A 335 -5.54 -16.96 -16.53
C GLN A 335 -4.75 -18.17 -16.01
N ILE A 336 -3.76 -17.96 -15.14
CA ILE A 336 -3.01 -19.03 -14.48
C ILE A 336 -3.95 -19.89 -13.63
N THR A 337 -4.89 -19.26 -12.91
CA THR A 337 -5.87 -19.98 -12.07
C THR A 337 -6.79 -20.84 -12.91
N ALA A 338 -7.36 -20.31 -13.99
CA ALA A 338 -8.23 -21.04 -14.91
C ALA A 338 -7.50 -22.21 -15.59
N MET A 339 -6.26 -21.98 -16.07
CA MET A 339 -5.44 -23.03 -16.67
C MET A 339 -5.11 -24.12 -15.65
N THR A 340 -4.74 -23.75 -14.42
CA THR A 340 -4.50 -24.72 -13.34
C THR A 340 -5.76 -25.52 -13.05
N GLY A 341 -6.91 -24.86 -13.00
CA GLY A 341 -8.21 -25.52 -12.81
C GLY A 341 -8.51 -26.56 -13.88
N ALA A 342 -8.21 -26.25 -15.14
CA ALA A 342 -8.37 -27.17 -16.25
C ALA A 342 -7.41 -28.39 -16.17
N LEU A 343 -6.18 -28.18 -15.69
CA LEU A 343 -5.15 -29.21 -15.65
C LEU A 343 -5.19 -30.08 -14.39
N LEU A 344 -5.43 -29.49 -13.22
CA LEU A 344 -5.25 -30.15 -11.91
C LEU A 344 -6.55 -30.32 -11.11
N GLY A 345 -7.64 -29.68 -11.56
CA GLY A 345 -8.91 -29.62 -10.84
C GLY A 345 -9.24 -28.20 -10.37
N SER A 346 -10.49 -27.94 -10.00
CA SER A 346 -11.02 -26.61 -9.75
C SER A 346 -10.21 -25.83 -8.71
N CYS A 347 -9.73 -24.67 -9.12
CA CYS A 347 -9.09 -23.67 -8.25
C CYS A 347 -9.90 -22.36 -8.34
N LYS A 348 -10.16 -21.71 -7.21
CA LYS A 348 -10.95 -20.48 -7.14
C LYS A 348 -10.10 -19.23 -6.95
N SER A 349 -8.82 -19.40 -6.68
CA SER A 349 -7.91 -18.28 -6.47
C SER A 349 -6.48 -18.60 -6.94
N TYR A 350 -5.71 -17.54 -7.25
CA TYR A 350 -4.33 -17.68 -7.64
C TYR A 350 -3.47 -18.39 -6.58
N MET A 351 -3.73 -18.13 -5.30
CA MET A 351 -3.02 -18.80 -4.20
C MET A 351 -3.32 -20.29 -4.13
N GLU A 352 -4.57 -20.70 -4.40
CA GLU A 352 -4.94 -22.13 -4.51
C GLU A 352 -4.22 -22.78 -5.69
N ALA A 353 -4.16 -22.09 -6.84
CA ALA A 353 -3.44 -22.58 -8.01
C ALA A 353 -1.96 -22.82 -7.72
N LEU A 354 -1.28 -21.85 -7.11
CA LEU A 354 0.12 -22.00 -6.72
C LEU A 354 0.33 -23.13 -5.71
N LYS A 355 -0.59 -23.28 -4.75
CA LYS A 355 -0.55 -24.37 -3.77
C LYS A 355 -0.69 -25.73 -4.46
N ALA A 356 -1.64 -25.87 -5.39
CA ALA A 356 -1.83 -27.11 -6.15
C ALA A 356 -0.57 -27.51 -6.92
N TRP A 357 0.08 -26.58 -7.61
CA TRP A 357 1.34 -26.83 -8.29
C TRP A 357 2.48 -27.16 -7.33
N ASN A 358 2.58 -26.47 -6.19
CA ASN A 358 3.57 -26.75 -5.16
C ASN A 358 3.40 -28.16 -4.56
N GLU A 359 2.16 -28.61 -4.35
CA GLU A 359 1.87 -29.98 -3.91
C GLU A 359 2.31 -31.01 -4.96
N LYS A 360 2.04 -30.76 -6.25
CA LYS A 360 2.49 -31.63 -7.33
C LYS A 360 4.01 -31.76 -7.39
N ILE A 361 4.75 -30.63 -7.37
CA ILE A 361 6.21 -30.67 -7.42
C ILE A 361 6.84 -31.31 -6.16
N ASN A 362 6.21 -31.15 -4.99
CA ASN A 362 6.63 -31.81 -3.77
C ASN A 362 6.45 -33.32 -3.80
N ASN A 363 5.51 -33.84 -4.58
CA ASN A 363 5.20 -35.26 -4.71
C ASN A 363 5.97 -35.95 -5.85
N ILE A 364 6.82 -35.24 -6.59
CA ILE A 364 7.70 -35.86 -7.57
C ILE A 364 8.78 -36.67 -6.84
N LYS A 365 8.90 -37.94 -7.21
CA LYS A 365 9.82 -38.92 -6.57
C LYS A 365 10.98 -39.34 -7.44
N LEU A 366 11.05 -38.88 -8.68
CA LEU A 366 12.07 -39.24 -9.65
C LEU A 366 13.28 -38.31 -9.59
N ALA A 367 14.47 -38.83 -9.88
CA ALA A 367 15.68 -38.06 -10.03
C ALA A 367 15.63 -37.18 -11.29
N TYR A 368 16.35 -36.03 -11.24
CA TYR A 368 16.42 -35.10 -12.35
C TYR A 368 16.87 -35.75 -13.68
N GLU A 369 17.89 -36.61 -13.60
CA GLU A 369 18.42 -37.30 -14.81
C GLU A 369 17.40 -38.24 -15.46
N THR A 370 16.54 -38.88 -14.65
CA THR A 370 15.42 -39.68 -15.16
C THR A 370 14.44 -38.80 -15.91
N ILE A 371 14.05 -37.67 -15.28
CA ILE A 371 13.14 -36.69 -15.91
C ILE A 371 13.75 -36.10 -17.18
N LYS A 372 15.03 -35.76 -17.15
CA LYS A 372 15.74 -35.20 -18.31
C LYS A 372 15.77 -36.15 -19.50
N ASN A 373 15.96 -37.42 -19.26
CA ASN A 373 16.08 -38.42 -20.32
C ASN A 373 14.73 -38.84 -20.88
N ASP A 374 13.71 -38.94 -20.01
CA ASP A 374 12.39 -39.47 -20.39
C ASP A 374 11.38 -38.37 -20.77
N VAL A 375 11.53 -37.17 -20.21
CA VAL A 375 10.58 -36.05 -20.37
C VAL A 375 11.29 -34.71 -20.51
N GLY A 376 12.35 -34.67 -21.33
CA GLY A 376 13.22 -33.49 -21.50
C GLY A 376 12.50 -32.18 -21.84
N ASP A 377 11.38 -32.24 -22.58
CA ASP A 377 10.57 -31.09 -22.95
C ASP A 377 9.89 -30.41 -21.74
N LEU A 378 9.76 -31.12 -20.61
CA LEU A 378 9.19 -30.56 -19.38
C LEU A 378 10.19 -29.76 -18.54
N LEU A 379 11.47 -29.77 -18.89
CA LEU A 379 12.52 -29.11 -18.09
C LEU A 379 12.25 -27.61 -17.83
N PRO A 380 11.78 -26.80 -18.79
CA PRO A 380 11.46 -25.40 -18.52
C PRO A 380 10.35 -25.25 -17.47
N LEU A 381 9.27 -26.00 -17.59
CA LEU A 381 8.17 -25.98 -16.62
C LEU A 381 8.65 -26.44 -15.23
N LEU A 382 9.41 -27.52 -15.17
CA LEU A 382 9.95 -28.04 -13.91
C LEU A 382 10.92 -27.04 -13.25
N ALA A 383 11.67 -26.26 -14.03
CA ALA A 383 12.54 -25.20 -13.51
C ALA A 383 11.73 -24.11 -12.79
N VAL A 384 10.67 -23.60 -13.41
CA VAL A 384 9.77 -22.60 -12.81
C VAL A 384 9.05 -23.17 -11.58
N LEU A 385 8.58 -24.41 -11.63
CA LEU A 385 7.97 -25.08 -10.48
C LEU A 385 8.95 -25.29 -9.32
N LYS A 386 10.24 -25.50 -9.61
CA LYS A 386 11.29 -25.59 -8.58
C LYS A 386 11.52 -24.22 -7.90
N GLU A 387 11.50 -23.12 -8.67
CA GLU A 387 11.57 -21.78 -8.11
C GLU A 387 10.34 -21.50 -7.22
N LEU A 388 9.13 -21.85 -7.68
CA LEU A 388 7.90 -21.76 -6.89
C LEU A 388 8.03 -22.51 -5.55
N LYS A 389 8.58 -23.73 -5.58
CA LYS A 389 8.82 -24.51 -4.36
C LYS A 389 9.78 -23.82 -3.40
N GLN A 390 10.82 -23.19 -3.90
CA GLN A 390 11.84 -22.53 -3.08
C GLN A 390 11.36 -21.23 -2.46
N GLN A 391 10.59 -20.43 -3.22
CA GLN A 391 10.17 -19.09 -2.83
C GLN A 391 8.75 -19.02 -2.26
N GLY A 392 7.94 -20.06 -2.44
CA GLY A 392 6.54 -20.11 -2.04
C GLY A 392 5.60 -19.22 -2.89
N GLN A 393 6.16 -18.45 -3.82
CA GLN A 393 5.44 -17.56 -4.74
C GLN A 393 6.21 -17.42 -6.05
N LEU A 394 5.53 -16.99 -7.12
CA LEU A 394 6.17 -16.67 -8.39
C LEU A 394 6.48 -15.18 -8.47
N PRO A 395 7.70 -14.78 -8.84
CA PRO A 395 8.03 -13.39 -9.17
C PRO A 395 7.15 -12.87 -10.32
N GLU A 396 6.81 -11.58 -10.31
CA GLU A 396 5.94 -10.97 -11.34
C GLU A 396 6.46 -11.21 -12.77
N ASN A 397 7.76 -11.09 -12.98
CA ASN A 397 8.39 -11.33 -14.28
C ASN A 397 8.35 -12.79 -14.75
N LYS A 398 8.00 -13.73 -13.89
CA LYS A 398 7.90 -15.15 -14.23
C LYS A 398 6.47 -15.63 -14.49
N LYS A 399 5.46 -14.83 -14.18
CA LYS A 399 4.04 -15.22 -14.33
C LYS A 399 3.66 -15.45 -15.79
N VAL A 400 4.13 -14.59 -16.71
CA VAL A 400 3.88 -14.74 -18.15
C VAL A 400 4.52 -16.01 -18.67
N GLU A 401 5.80 -16.23 -18.40
CA GLU A 401 6.53 -17.45 -18.76
C GLU A 401 5.82 -18.69 -18.20
N PHE A 402 5.37 -18.63 -16.95
CA PHE A 402 4.66 -19.75 -16.32
C PHE A 402 3.35 -20.07 -17.03
N LEU A 403 2.55 -19.06 -17.39
CA LEU A 403 1.31 -19.27 -18.14
C LEU A 403 1.58 -19.93 -19.50
N GLU A 404 2.55 -19.44 -20.25
CA GLU A 404 2.95 -20.01 -21.54
C GLU A 404 3.40 -21.47 -21.40
N LEU A 405 4.18 -21.77 -20.37
CA LEU A 405 4.64 -23.14 -20.09
C LEU A 405 3.48 -24.06 -19.68
N LEU A 406 2.50 -23.56 -18.94
CA LEU A 406 1.29 -24.33 -18.61
C LEU A 406 0.45 -24.65 -19.86
N GLN A 407 0.32 -23.67 -20.76
CA GLN A 407 -0.39 -23.87 -22.03
C GLN A 407 0.28 -24.91 -22.93
N ASN A 408 1.61 -24.88 -23.00
CA ASN A 408 2.38 -25.75 -23.90
C ASN A 408 2.64 -27.14 -23.30
N TYR A 409 2.87 -27.23 -22.01
CA TYR A 409 3.40 -28.43 -21.36
C TYR A 409 2.54 -28.97 -20.21
N GLY A 410 1.45 -28.30 -19.84
CA GLY A 410 0.65 -28.68 -18.68
C GLY A 410 0.06 -30.11 -18.80
N GLU A 411 -0.46 -30.47 -19.98
CA GLU A 411 -0.97 -31.83 -20.22
C GLU A 411 0.16 -32.88 -20.21
N SER A 412 1.30 -32.57 -20.79
CA SER A 412 2.48 -33.44 -20.77
C SER A 412 2.99 -33.67 -19.37
N PHE A 413 2.94 -32.60 -18.53
CA PHE A 413 3.26 -32.74 -17.10
C PHE A 413 2.29 -33.69 -16.38
N ASN A 414 0.99 -33.60 -16.65
CA ASN A 414 0.02 -34.51 -16.04
C ASN A 414 0.25 -35.96 -16.46
N LYS A 415 0.56 -36.22 -17.73
CA LYS A 415 0.93 -37.57 -18.21
C LYS A 415 2.19 -38.07 -17.49
N PHE A 416 3.24 -37.27 -17.42
CA PHE A 416 4.43 -37.60 -16.66
C PHE A 416 4.11 -37.88 -15.18
N TYR A 417 3.31 -37.02 -14.54
CA TYR A 417 2.98 -37.15 -13.12
C TYR A 417 2.22 -38.47 -12.83
N THR A 418 1.34 -38.89 -13.70
CA THR A 418 0.60 -40.16 -13.57
C THR A 418 1.47 -41.35 -13.90
N SER A 419 2.42 -41.27 -14.82
CA SER A 419 3.32 -42.34 -15.22
C SER A 419 4.58 -42.50 -14.35
N GLN A 420 4.73 -41.70 -13.27
CA GLN A 420 5.91 -41.74 -12.40
C GLN A 420 6.23 -43.16 -11.88
N PHE A 421 5.22 -43.95 -11.57
CA PHE A 421 5.44 -45.33 -11.11
C PHE A 421 6.05 -46.22 -12.19
N GLU A 422 5.56 -46.14 -13.43
CA GLU A 422 6.10 -46.89 -14.56
C GLU A 422 7.53 -46.49 -14.87
N LEU A 423 7.81 -45.18 -14.90
CA LEU A 423 9.16 -44.64 -15.07
C LEU A 423 10.08 -45.08 -13.94
N PHE A 424 9.59 -45.11 -12.70
CA PHE A 424 10.34 -45.62 -11.55
C PHE A 424 10.69 -47.10 -11.75
N CYS A 425 9.73 -47.93 -12.13
CA CYS A 425 9.98 -49.34 -12.36
C CYS A 425 11.01 -49.59 -13.46
N THR A 426 10.93 -48.82 -14.56
CA THR A 426 11.86 -48.93 -15.68
C THR A 426 13.28 -48.44 -15.28
N SER A 427 13.35 -47.24 -14.70
CA SER A 427 14.63 -46.61 -14.35
C SER A 427 15.38 -47.34 -13.20
N CYS A 428 14.63 -48.00 -12.32
CA CYS A 428 15.16 -48.67 -11.14
C CYS A 428 15.07 -50.18 -11.20
N GLU A 429 14.86 -50.79 -12.39
CA GLU A 429 14.62 -52.24 -12.57
C GLU A 429 15.66 -53.08 -11.87
N PHE A 430 16.94 -52.70 -11.94
CA PHE A 430 18.03 -53.40 -11.27
C PHE A 430 17.80 -53.58 -9.76
N TYR A 431 17.30 -52.56 -9.08
CA TYR A 431 17.04 -52.58 -7.63
C TYR A 431 15.72 -53.30 -7.30
N LEU A 432 14.78 -53.32 -8.23
CA LEU A 432 13.42 -53.82 -8.04
C LEU A 432 13.27 -55.29 -8.47
N GLN A 433 14.38 -55.93 -8.86
CA GLN A 433 14.38 -57.33 -9.20
C GLN A 433 13.77 -58.20 -8.10
N ASN A 434 13.00 -59.19 -8.47
CA ASN A 434 12.30 -60.13 -7.58
C ASN A 434 11.21 -59.53 -6.68
N LEU A 435 10.78 -58.30 -6.96
CA LEU A 435 9.58 -57.71 -6.37
C LEU A 435 8.42 -57.78 -7.37
N ASN A 436 7.27 -58.26 -6.92
CA ASN A 436 6.06 -58.17 -7.71
C ASN A 436 5.52 -56.76 -7.78
N ASP A 437 4.54 -56.44 -8.66
CA ASP A 437 4.06 -55.09 -8.89
C ASP A 437 3.46 -54.45 -7.63
N ALA A 438 2.75 -55.22 -6.80
CA ALA A 438 2.22 -54.71 -5.53
C ALA A 438 3.29 -54.31 -4.53
N ASP A 439 4.44 -55.03 -4.53
CA ASP A 439 5.58 -54.72 -3.68
C ASP A 439 6.38 -53.55 -4.24
N ARG A 440 6.47 -53.42 -5.58
CA ARG A 440 7.09 -52.24 -6.25
C ARG A 440 6.29 -50.95 -5.96
N GLU A 441 4.94 -51.03 -5.98
CA GLU A 441 4.08 -49.88 -5.58
C GLU A 441 4.33 -49.46 -4.13
N LYS A 442 4.48 -50.42 -3.21
CA LYS A 442 4.79 -50.10 -1.80
C LYS A 442 6.15 -49.47 -1.66
N VAL A 443 7.17 -49.93 -2.37
CA VAL A 443 8.50 -49.32 -2.39
C VAL A 443 8.43 -47.92 -2.95
N PHE A 444 7.76 -47.73 -4.08
CA PHE A 444 7.54 -46.40 -4.67
C PHE A 444 6.82 -45.46 -3.69
N GLY A 445 5.76 -45.96 -3.00
CA GLY A 445 5.05 -45.21 -1.97
C GLY A 445 5.94 -44.75 -0.83
N ARG A 446 6.99 -45.50 -0.47
CA ARG A 446 7.96 -45.16 0.58
C ARG A 446 9.09 -44.23 0.13
N MET A 447 9.27 -44.02 -1.18
CA MET A 447 10.22 -43.05 -1.66
C MET A 447 9.83 -41.66 -1.16
N GLN A 448 10.83 -40.90 -0.69
CA GLN A 448 10.59 -39.56 -0.18
C GLN A 448 10.07 -38.64 -1.27
N SER A 449 9.02 -37.92 -0.96
CA SER A 449 8.52 -36.85 -1.82
C SER A 449 9.59 -35.76 -2.00
N GLY A 450 9.66 -35.20 -3.20
CA GLY A 450 10.64 -34.15 -3.50
C GLY A 450 12.06 -34.67 -3.73
N CYS A 451 12.26 -35.96 -4.06
CA CYS A 451 13.56 -36.51 -4.49
C CYS A 451 14.06 -35.96 -5.83
N PHE A 452 13.50 -34.85 -6.30
CA PHE A 452 13.96 -34.16 -7.50
C PHE A 452 15.37 -33.62 -7.27
N THR A 453 16.38 -34.43 -7.66
CA THR A 453 17.81 -34.16 -7.47
C THR A 453 18.57 -34.32 -8.78
N ASN A 454 19.65 -33.59 -8.96
CA ASN A 454 20.57 -33.73 -10.09
C ASN A 454 21.63 -34.85 -9.85
N ASP A 455 21.61 -35.48 -8.67
CA ASP A 455 22.57 -36.51 -8.29
C ASP A 455 21.91 -37.90 -8.32
N ASN A 456 22.12 -38.60 -9.44
CA ASN A 456 21.64 -39.96 -9.64
C ASN A 456 22.27 -40.97 -8.66
N ALA A 457 23.50 -40.76 -8.23
CA ALA A 457 24.16 -41.70 -7.31
C ALA A 457 23.47 -41.67 -5.94
N SER A 458 23.17 -40.48 -5.43
CA SER A 458 22.42 -40.32 -4.19
C SER A 458 20.98 -40.84 -4.30
N TYR A 459 20.33 -40.64 -5.45
CA TYR A 459 19.00 -41.17 -5.70
C TYR A 459 18.97 -42.70 -5.70
N ASN A 460 19.89 -43.34 -6.46
CA ASN A 460 20.01 -44.78 -6.55
C ASN A 460 20.28 -45.40 -5.18
N LYS A 461 21.17 -44.79 -4.38
CA LYS A 461 21.44 -45.23 -3.01
C LYS A 461 20.17 -45.22 -2.13
N LYS A 462 19.35 -44.19 -2.25
CA LYS A 462 18.05 -44.14 -1.53
C LYS A 462 17.09 -45.22 -1.98
N VAL A 463 17.00 -45.48 -3.29
CA VAL A 463 16.19 -46.60 -3.83
C VAL A 463 16.65 -47.91 -3.21
N GLU A 464 17.96 -48.20 -3.24
CA GLU A 464 18.55 -49.38 -2.67
C GLU A 464 18.24 -49.51 -1.16
N GLU A 465 18.43 -48.43 -0.41
CA GLU A 465 18.09 -48.40 1.04
C GLU A 465 16.62 -48.75 1.31
N VAL A 466 15.70 -48.14 0.57
CA VAL A 466 14.24 -48.37 0.73
C VAL A 466 13.91 -49.81 0.34
N VAL A 467 14.43 -50.33 -0.77
CA VAL A 467 14.20 -51.69 -1.22
C VAL A 467 14.76 -52.69 -0.19
N ASN A 468 15.98 -52.50 0.29
CA ASN A 468 16.57 -53.38 1.28
C ASN A 468 15.79 -53.38 2.60
N GLN A 469 15.29 -52.23 3.04
CA GLN A 469 14.45 -52.16 4.21
C GLN A 469 13.11 -52.89 3.99
N TYR A 470 12.49 -52.69 2.83
CA TYR A 470 11.23 -53.35 2.51
C TYR A 470 11.39 -54.87 2.42
N ARG A 471 12.49 -55.38 1.80
CA ARG A 471 12.80 -56.80 1.75
C ARG A 471 12.97 -57.43 3.14
N LYS A 472 13.63 -56.71 4.06
CA LYS A 472 13.79 -57.13 5.46
C LYS A 472 12.41 -57.26 6.15
N GLU A 473 11.51 -56.31 5.93
CA GLU A 473 10.17 -56.34 6.49
C GLU A 473 9.34 -57.51 5.90
N LEU A 474 9.39 -57.71 4.58
CA LEU A 474 8.74 -58.86 3.94
C LEU A 474 9.26 -60.17 4.49
N GLY A 475 10.57 -60.33 4.58
CA GLY A 475 11.20 -61.52 5.16
C GLY A 475 10.72 -61.76 6.59
N SER A 476 10.64 -60.69 7.39
CA SER A 476 10.12 -60.75 8.77
C SER A 476 8.65 -61.15 8.82
N ILE A 477 7.81 -60.59 7.96
CA ILE A 477 6.39 -60.95 7.88
C ILE A 477 6.19 -62.40 7.46
N ARG A 478 6.89 -62.85 6.40
CA ARG A 478 6.83 -64.23 5.95
C ARG A 478 7.30 -65.21 7.03
N LEU A 479 8.41 -64.90 7.70
CA LEU A 479 8.92 -65.67 8.81
C LEU A 479 7.89 -65.80 9.94
N LYS A 480 7.25 -64.69 10.32
CA LYS A 480 6.20 -64.68 11.37
C LYS A 480 5.01 -65.53 10.94
N ASN A 481 4.60 -65.46 9.67
CA ASN A 481 3.47 -66.26 9.14
C ASN A 481 3.78 -67.76 9.17
N ILE A 482 4.95 -68.17 8.66
CA ILE A 482 5.41 -69.57 8.70
C ILE A 482 5.52 -70.03 10.16
N TRP A 483 6.08 -69.19 11.02
CA TRP A 483 6.19 -69.53 12.44
C TRP A 483 4.80 -69.77 13.06
N LYS A 484 3.85 -68.84 12.85
CA LYS A 484 2.48 -68.94 13.36
C LYS A 484 1.78 -70.19 12.88
N GLU A 485 1.92 -70.50 11.57
CA GLU A 485 1.38 -71.70 10.98
C GLU A 485 1.92 -73.00 11.63
N LYS A 486 3.21 -73.05 11.90
CA LYS A 486 3.88 -74.23 12.45
C LYS A 486 3.76 -74.36 13.96
N THR A 487 3.72 -73.28 14.69
CA THR A 487 3.77 -73.27 16.16
C THR A 487 2.46 -72.87 16.83
N GLN A 488 1.51 -72.38 16.06
CA GLN A 488 0.26 -71.80 16.57
C GLN A 488 0.46 -70.70 17.61
N THR A 489 1.64 -70.01 17.54
CA THR A 489 1.99 -68.94 18.48
C THR A 489 2.82 -67.88 17.80
N ASP A 490 2.66 -66.59 18.25
CA ASP A 490 3.47 -65.44 17.84
C ASP A 490 4.61 -65.22 18.86
N SER A 491 4.80 -66.03 19.87
CA SER A 491 5.76 -65.82 20.95
C SER A 491 7.19 -66.17 20.50
N PRO A 492 8.16 -65.22 20.53
CA PRO A 492 9.55 -65.46 20.20
C PRO A 492 10.23 -66.52 21.11
N ARG A 493 9.76 -66.68 22.33
CA ARG A 493 10.34 -67.63 23.31
C ARG A 493 10.27 -69.10 22.87
N LYS A 494 9.34 -69.41 22.01
CA LYS A 494 9.21 -70.78 21.47
C LYS A 494 10.03 -71.03 20.20
N TRP A 495 10.72 -70.03 19.71
CA TRP A 495 11.54 -70.18 18.47
C TRP A 495 12.72 -71.13 18.65
N SER A 496 13.28 -71.24 19.84
CA SER A 496 14.35 -72.14 20.19
C SER A 496 13.88 -73.62 20.26
N GLU A 497 12.57 -73.85 20.48
CA GLU A 497 12.01 -75.20 20.62
C GLU A 497 11.63 -75.85 19.29
N VAL A 498 11.63 -75.04 18.20
CA VAL A 498 11.22 -75.52 16.87
C VAL A 498 12.44 -75.89 16.02
N ASN A 499 12.34 -76.96 15.26
CA ASN A 499 13.36 -77.29 14.24
C ASN A 499 13.40 -76.24 13.15
N LYS A 500 14.50 -75.48 13.12
CA LYS A 500 14.70 -74.35 12.22
C LYS A 500 14.82 -74.75 10.73
N MET A 501 15.34 -75.93 10.46
CA MET A 501 15.67 -76.34 9.07
C MET A 501 14.40 -76.49 8.20
N PRO A 502 13.32 -77.09 8.64
CA PRO A 502 12.09 -77.15 7.85
C PRO A 502 11.50 -75.78 7.56
N ILE A 503 11.59 -74.85 8.50
CA ILE A 503 11.08 -73.47 8.34
C ILE A 503 11.92 -72.70 7.32
N LEU A 504 13.23 -72.80 7.38
CA LEU A 504 14.14 -72.19 6.43
C LEU A 504 14.01 -72.73 5.01
N ALA A 505 13.68 -74.01 4.85
CA ALA A 505 13.41 -74.65 3.56
C ALA A 505 12.12 -74.16 2.90
N MET A 506 11.21 -73.53 3.63
CA MET A 506 9.96 -72.95 3.11
C MET A 506 10.15 -71.51 2.62
N ILE A 507 11.35 -70.90 2.83
CA ILE A 507 11.65 -69.53 2.43
C ILE A 507 12.34 -69.61 1.05
N PRO A 508 11.89 -68.87 0.02
CA PRO A 508 12.56 -68.81 -1.27
C PRO A 508 14.06 -68.43 -1.17
N ASP A 509 14.89 -68.98 -2.06
CA ASP A 509 16.34 -68.81 -2.01
C ASP A 509 16.80 -67.34 -2.12
N ASP A 510 16.07 -66.52 -2.86
CA ASP A 510 16.33 -65.09 -3.04
C ASP A 510 16.06 -64.25 -1.78
N GLU A 511 15.24 -64.77 -0.86
CA GLU A 511 14.92 -64.15 0.43
C GLU A 511 15.73 -64.76 1.59
N LEU A 512 16.40 -65.88 1.34
CA LEU A 512 16.95 -66.75 2.36
C LEU A 512 18.07 -66.06 3.21
N VAL A 513 18.84 -65.17 2.62
CA VAL A 513 19.94 -64.50 3.31
C VAL A 513 19.46 -63.58 4.42
N ASP A 514 18.47 -62.73 4.12
CA ASP A 514 17.92 -61.80 5.10
C ASP A 514 17.03 -62.51 6.14
N CYS A 515 16.25 -63.51 5.72
CA CYS A 515 15.47 -64.34 6.62
C CYS A 515 16.32 -65.15 7.60
N ARG A 516 17.44 -65.70 7.16
CA ARG A 516 18.41 -66.41 8.03
C ARG A 516 18.99 -65.46 9.12
N ARG A 517 19.30 -64.24 8.75
CA ARG A 517 19.81 -63.22 9.71
C ARG A 517 18.73 -62.87 10.75
N ILE A 518 17.50 -62.57 10.31
CA ILE A 518 16.35 -62.26 11.19
C ILE A 518 16.06 -63.43 12.10
N PHE A 519 15.99 -64.64 11.56
CA PHE A 519 15.76 -65.85 12.33
C PHE A 519 16.83 -66.11 13.36
N GLY A 520 18.11 -65.87 12.99
CA GLY A 520 19.22 -65.94 13.91
C GLY A 520 19.10 -64.96 15.09
N ILE A 521 18.71 -63.72 14.83
CA ILE A 521 18.47 -62.69 15.88
C ILE A 521 17.30 -63.09 16.79
N LEU A 522 16.17 -63.50 16.22
CA LEU A 522 14.97 -63.86 16.97
C LEU A 522 15.12 -65.19 17.76
N SER A 523 16.04 -66.05 17.36
CA SER A 523 16.30 -67.34 18.02
C SER A 523 17.51 -67.35 18.96
N SER A 524 18.22 -66.22 19.08
CA SER A 524 19.33 -66.10 20.03
C SER A 524 18.74 -66.09 21.47
N PRO A 525 19.27 -66.89 22.39
CA PRO A 525 18.86 -66.80 23.79
C PRO A 525 19.39 -65.49 24.37
N ASN A 526 18.49 -64.60 24.79
CA ASN A 526 18.78 -63.53 25.75
C ASN A 526 18.39 -63.97 27.10
#